data_930f2c61bbc1e7fceca8575fbe76f049
#
_entry.id   930f2c61bbc1e7fceca8575fbe76f049
#
_cell.length_a   1.000
_cell.length_b   1.000
_cell.length_c   1.000
_cell.angle_alpha   90.00
_cell.angle_beta   90.00
_cell.angle_gamma   90.00
#
_symmetry.space_group_name_H-M   'P 1'
#
loop_
_entity.id
_entity.type
_entity.pdbx_description
1 polymer ?
#
loop_
_entity_poly.entity_id
_entity_poly.type
_entity_poly.pdbx_seq_one_letter_code
_entity_poly.pdbx_strand_id
1 'polypeptide(L)'
;MQLEEVRTRMLSEAEIKAFIDADSKSRQKQFAKVGVRYYEGNHDIRDYRIFFIDAEGKIQEDKTKSNIKISHPFFRLLVDQQTQYMLSGHGGFVKSDIPELQTELDAYFNENESFVSELNGLISGTVTKGWEYMYAYKDENDRTEFQVADSIGVVEVREKETDDGCAYVIRWFIDRFDKDNKAIKRIQVWDRKQTWFYCQEGNGGIVPDDSLSPNPRPHILYQKDGDEGTYYDDYGMIPFFRLNNGKKRFSGLKTIKALIDDYDLINAGLSNNIQDTNEALYVVKGFQGDNLDELMLNIKTKKHIGVDEDGSIDIKTVDIPVEARKTKMEVDEKNIFRFGQGVNTEALKDTSATTSIAIKSAYANLDLKCDGLQPFLLQFMRKLLKLVLKEINDTQGTDYEQKDVYFDFEREIITNAQENAQIDLVKAQEQQTKITTLLNTASLLGQELTAQLVCEALDLDYDDLKDKLPKAEEEPTAAALTALGGIQPEGDGI
;
A
#
# COMPACT_ATOMS: atom_id res chain seq x y z
N MET A 1 -30.28 -3.81 24.35
CA MET A 1 -29.23 -4.47 25.18
C MET A 1 -28.38 -3.36 25.76
N GLN A 2 -28.22 -3.29 27.09
CA GLN A 2 -27.37 -2.25 27.69
C GLN A 2 -25.91 -2.54 27.37
N LEU A 3 -25.13 -1.50 27.05
CA LEU A 3 -23.71 -1.60 26.66
C LEU A 3 -22.85 -2.32 27.72
N GLU A 4 -23.20 -2.25 28.99
CA GLU A 4 -22.51 -2.98 30.06
C GLU A 4 -22.68 -4.50 29.97
N GLU A 5 -23.83 -5.00 29.50
CA GLU A 5 -24.06 -6.43 29.32
C GLU A 5 -23.25 -7.02 28.16
N VAL A 6 -22.90 -6.21 27.14
CA VAL A 6 -22.08 -6.66 26.00
C VAL A 6 -20.59 -6.81 26.38
N ARG A 7 -20.13 -6.06 27.40
CA ARG A 7 -18.72 -6.04 27.82
C ARG A 7 -18.25 -7.30 28.55
N THR A 8 -19.15 -8.05 29.14
CA THR A 8 -18.79 -9.14 30.07
C THR A 8 -19.31 -10.52 29.69
N ARG A 9 -20.06 -10.64 28.57
CA ARG A 9 -20.62 -11.91 28.15
C ARG A 9 -20.04 -12.45 26.85
N MET A 10 -19.97 -13.75 26.75
CA MET A 10 -19.69 -14.45 25.51
C MET A 10 -20.79 -14.14 24.47
N LEU A 11 -20.38 -13.83 23.23
CA LEU A 11 -21.31 -13.68 22.12
C LEU A 11 -21.88 -15.05 21.73
N SER A 12 -23.18 -15.12 21.50
CA SER A 12 -23.80 -16.32 20.95
C SER A 12 -23.41 -16.52 19.47
N GLU A 13 -23.44 -17.74 19.00
CA GLU A 13 -23.14 -18.12 17.60
C GLU A 13 -24.03 -17.34 16.60
N ALA A 14 -25.31 -17.13 16.97
CA ALA A 14 -26.24 -16.33 16.16
C ALA A 14 -25.83 -14.85 16.07
N GLU A 15 -25.34 -14.26 17.15
CA GLU A 15 -24.84 -12.89 17.17
C GLU A 15 -23.56 -12.74 16.35
N ILE A 16 -22.62 -13.67 16.52
CA ILE A 16 -21.37 -13.72 15.73
C ILE A 16 -21.70 -13.75 14.24
N LYS A 17 -22.61 -14.63 13.82
CA LYS A 17 -23.06 -14.74 12.44
C LYS A 17 -23.73 -13.43 11.97
N ALA A 18 -24.61 -12.86 12.77
CA ALA A 18 -25.29 -11.61 12.43
C ALA A 18 -24.32 -10.45 12.23
N PHE A 19 -23.30 -10.31 13.09
CA PHE A 19 -22.26 -9.27 12.94
C PHE A 19 -21.43 -9.49 11.66
N ILE A 20 -20.99 -10.70 11.37
CA ILE A 20 -20.23 -11.03 10.16
C ILE A 20 -21.07 -10.73 8.91
N ASP A 21 -22.33 -11.16 8.88
CA ASP A 21 -23.24 -10.97 7.75
C ASP A 21 -23.56 -9.49 7.51
N ALA A 22 -23.82 -8.73 8.58
CA ALA A 22 -24.09 -7.30 8.49
C ALA A 22 -22.86 -6.52 7.98
N ASP A 23 -21.69 -6.78 8.55
CA ASP A 23 -20.45 -6.12 8.15
C ASP A 23 -20.08 -6.47 6.70
N SER A 24 -20.20 -7.74 6.30
CA SER A 24 -19.88 -8.18 4.95
C SER A 24 -20.75 -7.53 3.87
N LYS A 25 -21.99 -7.14 4.19
CA LYS A 25 -22.93 -6.43 3.33
C LYS A 25 -22.75 -4.92 3.35
N SER A 26 -21.92 -4.38 4.22
CA SER A 26 -21.66 -2.95 4.28
C SER A 26 -21.09 -2.44 2.96
N ARG A 27 -21.48 -1.21 2.56
CA ARG A 27 -20.99 -0.58 1.32
C ARG A 27 -19.45 -0.49 1.30
N GLN A 28 -18.84 -0.26 2.44
CA GLN A 28 -17.39 -0.15 2.57
C GLN A 28 -16.72 -1.50 2.27
N LYS A 29 -17.19 -2.60 2.88
CA LYS A 29 -16.64 -3.95 2.64
C LYS A 29 -16.86 -4.41 1.19
N GLN A 30 -18.02 -4.12 0.62
CA GLN A 30 -18.27 -4.44 -0.79
C GLN A 30 -17.28 -3.72 -1.70
N PHE A 31 -17.01 -2.42 -1.45
CA PHE A 31 -16.05 -1.69 -2.25
C PHE A 31 -14.59 -2.12 -1.98
N ALA A 32 -14.26 -2.52 -0.74
CA ALA A 32 -12.96 -3.10 -0.41
C ALA A 32 -12.68 -4.37 -1.24
N LYS A 33 -13.68 -5.25 -1.39
CA LYS A 33 -13.57 -6.44 -2.25
C LYS A 33 -13.33 -6.08 -3.73
N VAL A 34 -13.96 -5.00 -4.21
CA VAL A 34 -13.66 -4.48 -5.55
C VAL A 34 -12.21 -3.98 -5.64
N GLY A 35 -11.72 -3.29 -4.61
CA GLY A 35 -10.32 -2.85 -4.52
C GLY A 35 -9.34 -4.02 -4.65
N VAL A 36 -9.56 -5.11 -3.89
CA VAL A 36 -8.74 -6.33 -3.98
C VAL A 36 -8.77 -6.90 -5.39
N ARG A 37 -9.96 -7.06 -5.98
CA ARG A 37 -10.14 -7.58 -7.33
C ARG A 37 -9.34 -6.79 -8.38
N TYR A 38 -9.36 -5.45 -8.28
CA TYR A 38 -8.62 -4.57 -9.18
C TYR A 38 -7.11 -4.61 -8.94
N TYR A 39 -6.69 -4.73 -7.70
CA TYR A 39 -5.27 -4.93 -7.35
C TYR A 39 -4.72 -6.24 -7.92
N GLU A 40 -5.52 -7.30 -7.91
CA GLU A 40 -5.19 -8.60 -8.49
C GLU A 40 -5.31 -8.63 -10.04
N GLY A 41 -5.73 -7.54 -10.68
CA GLY A 41 -5.95 -7.47 -12.13
C GLY A 41 -7.26 -8.12 -12.59
N ASN A 42 -8.19 -8.38 -11.68
CA ASN A 42 -9.51 -8.94 -11.98
C ASN A 42 -10.53 -7.80 -12.16
N HIS A 43 -10.42 -7.05 -13.26
CA HIS A 43 -11.25 -5.89 -13.56
C HIS A 43 -12.62 -6.28 -14.12
N ASP A 44 -13.56 -5.32 -14.11
CA ASP A 44 -14.93 -5.51 -14.60
C ASP A 44 -14.99 -5.89 -16.09
N ILE A 45 -13.96 -5.54 -16.89
CA ILE A 45 -13.85 -5.94 -18.29
C ILE A 45 -13.91 -7.46 -18.49
N ARG A 46 -13.48 -8.26 -17.49
CA ARG A 46 -13.53 -9.73 -17.56
C ARG A 46 -14.94 -10.27 -17.62
N ASP A 47 -15.90 -9.53 -17.08
CA ASP A 47 -17.33 -9.89 -17.07
C ASP A 47 -18.08 -9.21 -18.22
N TYR A 48 -17.41 -8.40 -19.05
CA TYR A 48 -18.02 -7.70 -20.16
C TYR A 48 -18.55 -8.66 -21.22
N ARG A 49 -19.78 -8.44 -21.68
CA ARG A 49 -20.45 -9.22 -22.72
C ARG A 49 -21.01 -8.32 -23.79
N ILE A 50 -20.97 -8.79 -25.03
CA ILE A 50 -21.55 -8.10 -26.18
C ILE A 50 -22.97 -8.66 -26.43
N PHE A 51 -23.92 -7.79 -26.56
CA PHE A 51 -25.32 -8.17 -26.80
C PHE A 51 -25.84 -7.56 -28.10
N PHE A 52 -26.75 -8.26 -28.73
CA PHE A 52 -27.55 -7.75 -29.87
C PHE A 52 -29.04 -8.00 -29.63
N ILE A 53 -29.86 -7.28 -30.39
CA ILE A 53 -31.33 -7.47 -30.40
C ILE A 53 -31.66 -8.33 -31.62
N ASP A 54 -32.24 -9.50 -31.40
CA ASP A 54 -32.68 -10.39 -32.48
C ASP A 54 -33.93 -9.86 -33.22
N ALA A 55 -34.36 -10.57 -34.27
CA ALA A 55 -35.48 -10.18 -35.08
C ALA A 55 -36.82 -10.14 -34.31
N GLU A 56 -36.92 -10.87 -33.21
CA GLU A 56 -38.06 -10.91 -32.29
C GLU A 56 -38.02 -9.83 -31.22
N GLY A 57 -36.96 -8.98 -31.20
CA GLY A 57 -36.77 -7.91 -30.22
C GLY A 57 -36.19 -8.39 -28.86
N LYS A 58 -35.64 -9.61 -28.77
CA LYS A 58 -35.04 -10.14 -27.57
C LYS A 58 -33.54 -9.82 -27.54
N ILE A 59 -33.04 -9.51 -26.35
CA ILE A 59 -31.60 -9.29 -26.12
C ILE A 59 -30.90 -10.65 -26.03
N GLN A 60 -29.93 -10.89 -26.90
CA GLN A 60 -29.09 -12.11 -26.93
C GLN A 60 -27.62 -11.78 -26.86
N GLU A 61 -26.81 -12.66 -26.27
CA GLU A 61 -25.35 -12.52 -26.23
C GLU A 61 -24.76 -12.83 -27.62
N ASP A 62 -24.01 -11.90 -28.17
CA ASP A 62 -23.31 -12.08 -29.45
C ASP A 62 -22.02 -12.87 -29.25
N LYS A 63 -22.09 -14.15 -29.60
CA LYS A 63 -20.93 -15.06 -29.54
C LYS A 63 -20.14 -15.11 -30.84
N THR A 64 -20.59 -14.39 -31.88
CA THR A 64 -19.94 -14.38 -33.19
C THR A 64 -18.85 -13.32 -33.28
N LYS A 65 -18.93 -12.25 -32.48
CA LYS A 65 -17.90 -11.21 -32.40
C LYS A 65 -16.78 -11.56 -31.46
N SER A 66 -15.60 -11.07 -31.77
CA SER A 66 -14.47 -11.14 -30.87
C SER A 66 -14.77 -10.40 -29.56
N ASN A 67 -14.44 -11.02 -28.42
CA ASN A 67 -14.63 -10.44 -27.11
C ASN A 67 -13.35 -10.64 -26.27
N ILE A 68 -12.28 -9.99 -26.72
CA ILE A 68 -10.97 -9.98 -26.04
C ILE A 68 -11.09 -9.11 -24.79
N LYS A 69 -10.61 -9.62 -23.66
CA LYS A 69 -10.73 -9.00 -22.36
C LYS A 69 -9.35 -8.86 -21.74
N ILE A 70 -8.81 -7.64 -21.81
CA ILE A 70 -7.50 -7.31 -21.27
C ILE A 70 -7.68 -6.30 -20.14
N SER A 71 -7.20 -6.63 -18.94
CA SER A 71 -7.18 -5.73 -17.80
C SER A 71 -5.79 -5.12 -17.66
N HIS A 72 -5.72 -3.81 -17.40
CA HIS A 72 -4.47 -3.07 -17.21
C HIS A 72 -4.30 -2.71 -15.73
N PRO A 73 -3.36 -3.32 -15.00
CA PRO A 73 -3.29 -3.24 -13.54
C PRO A 73 -2.71 -1.90 -13.03
N PHE A 74 -3.20 -0.77 -13.53
CA PHE A 74 -2.81 0.56 -13.08
C PHE A 74 -2.98 0.75 -11.58
N PHE A 75 -4.08 0.21 -11.02
CA PHE A 75 -4.32 0.36 -9.59
C PHE A 75 -3.25 -0.32 -8.75
N ARG A 76 -2.82 -1.52 -9.14
CA ARG A 76 -1.70 -2.21 -8.49
C ARG A 76 -0.42 -1.37 -8.54
N LEU A 77 -0.07 -0.86 -9.73
CA LEU A 77 1.11 -0.01 -9.90
C LEU A 77 1.08 1.20 -8.97
N LEU A 78 -0.06 1.90 -8.87
CA LEU A 78 -0.22 3.07 -8.02
C LEU A 78 -0.18 2.75 -6.51
N VAL A 79 -0.67 1.58 -6.10
CA VAL A 79 -0.58 1.10 -4.70
C VAL A 79 0.86 0.76 -4.37
N ASP A 80 1.54 0.00 -5.25
CA ASP A 80 2.92 -0.43 -5.03
C ASP A 80 3.87 0.80 -5.01
N GLN A 81 3.68 1.78 -5.90
CA GLN A 81 4.42 3.05 -5.86
C GLN A 81 4.25 3.78 -4.52
N GLN A 82 3.02 3.94 -4.05
CA GLN A 82 2.76 4.62 -2.77
C GLN A 82 3.37 3.87 -1.60
N THR A 83 3.23 2.54 -1.56
CA THR A 83 3.71 1.71 -0.47
C THR A 83 5.23 1.73 -0.38
N GLN A 84 5.91 1.51 -1.51
CA GLN A 84 7.37 1.52 -1.57
C GLN A 84 7.95 2.90 -1.26
N TYR A 85 7.33 3.96 -1.80
CA TYR A 85 7.80 5.33 -1.56
C TYR A 85 7.58 5.76 -0.11
N MET A 86 6.51 5.29 0.56
CA MET A 86 6.25 5.59 1.97
C MET A 86 7.31 5.01 2.92
N LEU A 87 7.97 3.92 2.53
CA LEU A 87 8.99 3.20 3.31
C LEU A 87 10.38 3.27 2.66
N SER A 88 10.65 4.26 1.80
CA SER A 88 11.90 4.35 1.05
C SER A 88 13.06 4.98 1.82
N GLY A 89 12.83 5.55 3.00
CA GLY A 89 13.86 6.21 3.80
C GLY A 89 14.90 5.23 4.36
N HIS A 90 16.13 5.69 4.46
CA HIS A 90 17.22 4.94 5.08
C HIS A 90 17.41 5.35 6.55
N GLY A 91 17.85 4.42 7.39
CA GLY A 91 18.25 4.71 8.78
C GLY A 91 17.18 4.48 9.84
N GLY A 92 16.12 3.74 9.51
CA GLY A 92 15.05 3.39 10.46
C GLY A 92 14.01 4.52 10.63
N PHE A 93 12.80 4.13 10.95
CA PHE A 93 11.66 5.06 11.07
C PHE A 93 11.14 5.21 12.50
N VAL A 94 11.64 4.42 13.46
CA VAL A 94 11.37 4.56 14.90
C VAL A 94 12.69 4.93 15.58
N LYS A 95 12.74 6.11 16.19
CA LYS A 95 13.97 6.69 16.73
C LYS A 95 13.80 7.14 18.17
N SER A 96 14.90 7.07 18.94
CA SER A 96 15.02 7.59 20.30
C SER A 96 16.40 8.18 20.51
N ASP A 97 16.49 9.22 21.35
CA ASP A 97 17.76 9.80 21.77
C ASP A 97 18.42 8.99 22.91
N ILE A 98 17.73 7.98 23.45
CA ILE A 98 18.21 7.09 24.51
C ILE A 98 18.82 5.84 23.84
N PRO A 99 20.16 5.61 23.90
CA PRO A 99 20.81 4.54 23.14
C PRO A 99 20.31 3.13 23.48
N GLU A 100 20.03 2.86 24.76
CA GLU A 100 19.51 1.57 25.22
C GLU A 100 18.11 1.31 24.67
N LEU A 101 17.25 2.34 24.68
CA LEU A 101 15.91 2.26 24.11
C LEU A 101 15.98 2.12 22.59
N GLN A 102 16.89 2.85 21.91
CA GLN A 102 17.06 2.74 20.46
C GLN A 102 17.39 1.31 20.03
N THR A 103 18.28 0.64 20.75
CA THR A 103 18.66 -0.76 20.48
C THR A 103 17.43 -1.69 20.53
N GLU A 104 16.58 -1.51 21.53
CA GLU A 104 15.33 -2.29 21.63
C GLU A 104 14.34 -1.96 20.50
N LEU A 105 14.17 -0.66 20.19
CA LEU A 105 13.28 -0.22 19.12
C LEU A 105 13.75 -0.73 17.75
N ASP A 106 15.05 -0.78 17.50
CA ASP A 106 15.61 -1.35 16.28
C ASP A 106 15.25 -2.82 16.17
N ALA A 107 15.42 -3.56 17.25
CA ALA A 107 15.10 -4.98 17.28
C ALA A 107 13.60 -5.29 17.14
N TYR A 108 12.68 -4.40 17.57
CA TYR A 108 11.24 -4.57 17.38
C TYR A 108 10.74 -4.08 16.00
N PHE A 109 11.33 -3.03 15.43
CA PHE A 109 10.76 -2.30 14.30
C PHE A 109 11.73 -2.18 13.11
N ASN A 110 12.87 -1.52 13.30
CA ASN A 110 13.71 -1.08 12.19
C ASN A 110 14.51 -2.23 11.56
N GLU A 111 15.05 -3.14 12.38
CA GLU A 111 15.84 -4.30 11.96
C GLU A 111 15.02 -5.59 11.91
N ASN A 112 13.77 -5.57 12.34
CA ASN A 112 12.85 -6.70 12.26
C ASN A 112 12.28 -6.83 10.85
N GLU A 113 12.89 -7.69 10.01
CA GLU A 113 12.45 -7.92 8.64
C GLU A 113 10.99 -8.40 8.56
N SER A 114 10.53 -9.19 9.53
CA SER A 114 9.14 -9.64 9.62
C SER A 114 8.21 -8.45 9.80
N PHE A 115 8.51 -7.56 10.76
CA PHE A 115 7.71 -6.37 10.99
C PHE A 115 7.68 -5.43 9.78
N VAL A 116 8.83 -5.18 9.14
CA VAL A 116 8.91 -4.32 7.94
C VAL A 116 8.08 -4.90 6.80
N SER A 117 8.13 -6.23 6.60
CA SER A 117 7.31 -6.93 5.62
C SER A 117 5.82 -6.81 5.91
N GLU A 118 5.41 -7.02 7.16
CA GLU A 118 4.01 -6.88 7.60
C GLU A 118 3.53 -5.42 7.51
N LEU A 119 4.38 -4.43 7.81
CA LEU A 119 4.06 -3.01 7.66
C LEU A 119 3.83 -2.64 6.19
N ASN A 120 4.65 -3.18 5.29
CA ASN A 120 4.46 -3.02 3.85
C ASN A 120 3.10 -3.59 3.41
N GLY A 121 2.79 -4.82 3.82
CA GLY A 121 1.50 -5.45 3.58
C GLY A 121 0.32 -4.65 4.15
N LEU A 122 0.47 -4.10 5.35
CA LEU A 122 -0.53 -3.25 6.01
C LEU A 122 -0.83 -1.98 5.20
N ILE A 123 0.21 -1.27 4.73
CA ILE A 123 0.06 -0.04 3.94
C ILE A 123 -0.61 -0.37 2.60
N SER A 124 -0.11 -1.38 1.89
CA SER A 124 -0.69 -1.84 0.62
C SER A 124 -2.16 -2.24 0.78
N GLY A 125 -2.47 -3.05 1.80
CA GLY A 125 -3.84 -3.44 2.14
C GLY A 125 -4.73 -2.24 2.48
N THR A 126 -4.20 -1.28 3.22
CA THR A 126 -4.89 -0.03 3.59
C THR A 126 -5.26 0.79 2.38
N VAL A 127 -4.35 0.99 1.44
CA VAL A 127 -4.61 1.75 0.20
C VAL A 127 -5.58 0.99 -0.70
N THR A 128 -5.42 -0.33 -0.79
CA THR A 128 -6.26 -1.21 -1.63
C THR A 128 -7.69 -1.28 -1.14
N LYS A 129 -7.91 -1.46 0.16
CA LYS A 129 -9.23 -1.73 0.78
C LYS A 129 -9.87 -0.50 1.43
N GLY A 130 -9.03 0.49 1.81
CA GLY A 130 -9.45 1.69 2.53
C GLY A 130 -9.08 1.66 4.02
N TRP A 131 -8.80 0.50 4.56
CA TRP A 131 -8.24 0.25 5.91
C TRP A 131 -7.70 -1.17 5.99
N GLU A 132 -6.76 -1.38 6.92
CA GLU A 132 -6.22 -2.70 7.23
C GLU A 132 -5.99 -2.84 8.72
N TYR A 133 -5.82 -4.06 9.19
CA TYR A 133 -5.52 -4.35 10.58
C TYR A 133 -4.19 -5.06 10.72
N MET A 134 -3.55 -4.80 11.84
CA MET A 134 -2.44 -5.58 12.36
C MET A 134 -2.79 -6.00 13.78
N TYR A 135 -2.46 -7.24 14.16
CA TYR A 135 -2.67 -7.71 15.53
C TYR A 135 -1.36 -8.16 16.13
N ALA A 136 -1.26 -8.02 17.46
CA ALA A 136 -0.11 -8.48 18.22
C ALA A 136 -0.32 -9.91 18.72
N TYR A 137 0.74 -10.68 18.72
CA TYR A 137 0.80 -12.01 19.32
C TYR A 137 2.17 -12.24 19.96
N LYS A 138 2.32 -13.29 20.78
CA LYS A 138 3.61 -13.69 21.33
C LYS A 138 4.23 -14.78 20.45
N ASP A 139 5.50 -14.61 20.13
CA ASP A 139 6.31 -15.64 19.47
C ASP A 139 6.74 -16.76 20.43
N GLU A 140 7.55 -17.67 19.95
CA GLU A 140 8.11 -18.79 20.73
C GLU A 140 9.07 -18.34 21.86
N ASN A 141 9.61 -17.12 21.76
CA ASN A 141 10.51 -16.50 22.74
C ASN A 141 9.79 -15.55 23.70
N ASP A 142 8.46 -15.58 23.72
CA ASP A 142 7.59 -14.70 24.51
C ASP A 142 7.74 -13.20 24.18
N ARG A 143 8.22 -12.89 22.96
CA ARG A 143 8.35 -11.55 22.43
C ARG A 143 7.11 -11.15 21.64
N THR A 144 6.68 -9.89 21.77
CA THR A 144 5.57 -9.38 20.99
C THR A 144 5.96 -9.19 19.53
N GLU A 145 5.25 -9.88 18.65
CA GLU A 145 5.31 -9.79 17.21
C GLU A 145 3.97 -9.30 16.64
N PHE A 146 4.02 -8.84 15.40
CA PHE A 146 2.86 -8.25 14.74
C PHE A 146 2.60 -8.93 13.39
N GLN A 147 1.33 -9.17 13.08
CA GLN A 147 0.90 -9.74 11.82
C GLN A 147 -0.32 -9.03 11.26
N VAL A 148 -0.37 -8.87 9.92
CA VAL A 148 -1.54 -8.31 9.23
C VAL A 148 -2.74 -9.25 9.34
N ALA A 149 -3.89 -8.68 9.65
CA ALA A 149 -5.18 -9.36 9.60
C ALA A 149 -6.04 -8.70 8.52
N ASP A 150 -6.42 -9.49 7.51
CA ASP A 150 -7.23 -9.01 6.39
C ASP A 150 -8.50 -8.31 6.87
N SER A 151 -8.59 -7.03 6.58
CA SER A 151 -9.74 -6.20 6.98
C SER A 151 -11.08 -6.71 6.47
N ILE A 152 -11.13 -7.51 5.40
CA ILE A 152 -12.35 -8.14 4.92
C ILE A 152 -12.87 -9.15 5.94
N GLY A 153 -11.95 -9.83 6.65
CA GLY A 153 -12.27 -10.83 7.67
C GLY A 153 -12.35 -10.29 9.11
N VAL A 154 -12.16 -8.99 9.33
CA VAL A 154 -12.18 -8.39 10.68
C VAL A 154 -13.42 -7.53 10.86
N VAL A 155 -14.18 -7.77 11.92
CA VAL A 155 -15.41 -7.07 12.29
C VAL A 155 -15.25 -6.43 13.66
N GLU A 156 -15.43 -5.11 13.77
CA GLU A 156 -15.44 -4.39 15.06
C GLU A 156 -16.86 -4.36 15.64
N VAL A 157 -17.02 -4.94 16.81
CA VAL A 157 -18.23 -4.79 17.62
C VAL A 157 -17.99 -3.67 18.62
N ARG A 158 -18.54 -2.49 18.33
CA ARG A 158 -18.24 -1.25 19.05
C ARG A 158 -19.10 -1.07 20.27
N GLU A 159 -18.51 -0.45 21.28
CA GLU A 159 -19.24 -0.02 22.48
C GLU A 159 -19.96 1.32 22.26
N LYS A 160 -19.37 2.20 21.44
CA LYS A 160 -19.85 3.56 21.16
C LYS A 160 -19.75 3.86 19.66
N GLU A 161 -20.41 4.91 19.22
CA GLU A 161 -20.31 5.42 17.83
C GLU A 161 -18.92 5.99 17.50
N THR A 162 -18.16 6.43 18.52
CA THR A 162 -16.80 6.93 18.36
C THR A 162 -15.83 5.77 18.05
N ASP A 163 -14.74 6.05 17.34
CA ASP A 163 -13.74 5.06 16.95
C ASP A 163 -12.98 4.43 18.13
N ASP A 164 -13.10 5.00 19.32
CA ASP A 164 -12.46 4.52 20.54
C ASP A 164 -13.39 3.55 21.28
N GLY A 165 -12.98 2.30 21.42
CA GLY A 165 -13.63 1.31 22.24
C GLY A 165 -14.45 0.27 21.49
N CYS A 166 -13.77 -0.79 21.05
CA CYS A 166 -14.45 -2.03 20.68
C CYS A 166 -14.72 -2.87 21.92
N ALA A 167 -15.94 -3.44 22.02
CA ALA A 167 -16.24 -4.47 22.99
C ALA A 167 -15.59 -5.80 22.59
N TYR A 168 -15.71 -6.11 21.30
CA TYR A 168 -15.11 -7.30 20.70
C TYR A 168 -14.55 -6.98 19.31
N VAL A 169 -13.57 -7.79 18.89
CA VAL A 169 -13.12 -7.91 17.50
C VAL A 169 -13.36 -9.35 17.07
N ILE A 170 -14.09 -9.53 15.98
CA ILE A 170 -14.31 -10.84 15.37
C ILE A 170 -13.39 -10.92 14.16
N ARG A 171 -12.48 -11.90 14.15
CA ARG A 171 -11.62 -12.23 13.00
C ARG A 171 -12.06 -13.55 12.43
N TRP A 172 -12.31 -13.60 11.12
CA TRP A 172 -12.60 -14.85 10.44
C TRP A 172 -11.75 -14.99 9.16
N PHE A 173 -11.36 -16.21 8.86
CA PHE A 173 -10.60 -16.54 7.66
C PHE A 173 -10.88 -17.97 7.23
N ILE A 174 -10.61 -18.29 5.96
CA ILE A 174 -10.68 -19.66 5.45
C ILE A 174 -9.34 -20.30 5.79
N ASP A 175 -9.40 -21.36 6.62
CA ASP A 175 -8.22 -22.12 7.02
C ASP A 175 -7.81 -23.12 5.92
N ARG A 176 -8.77 -23.92 5.46
CA ARG A 176 -8.57 -24.91 4.43
C ARG A 176 -9.88 -25.30 3.76
N PHE A 177 -9.78 -26.11 2.72
CA PHE A 177 -10.92 -26.80 2.12
C PHE A 177 -10.88 -28.27 2.50
N ASP A 178 -12.05 -28.84 2.79
CA ASP A 178 -12.19 -30.27 3.08
C ASP A 178 -12.13 -31.11 1.78
N LYS A 179 -12.28 -32.45 1.93
CA LYS A 179 -12.28 -33.39 0.79
C LYS A 179 -13.44 -33.15 -0.19
N ASP A 180 -14.53 -32.57 0.28
CA ASP A 180 -15.73 -32.20 -0.50
C ASP A 180 -15.66 -30.78 -1.06
N ASN A 181 -14.50 -30.12 -0.99
CA ASN A 181 -14.25 -28.74 -1.40
C ASN A 181 -15.11 -27.70 -0.63
N LYS A 182 -15.49 -28.02 0.61
CA LYS A 182 -16.16 -27.08 1.51
C LYS A 182 -15.12 -26.29 2.29
N ALA A 183 -15.28 -24.96 2.32
CA ALA A 183 -14.39 -24.08 3.08
C ALA A 183 -14.57 -24.31 4.59
N ILE A 184 -13.48 -24.56 5.29
CA ILE A 184 -13.43 -24.56 6.76
C ILE A 184 -12.99 -23.17 7.18
N LYS A 185 -13.90 -22.45 7.81
CA LYS A 185 -13.64 -21.10 8.34
C LYS A 185 -13.29 -21.20 9.82
N ARG A 186 -12.22 -20.52 10.20
CA ARG A 186 -11.89 -20.25 11.60
C ARG A 186 -12.43 -18.89 11.97
N ILE A 187 -13.04 -18.80 13.15
CA ILE A 187 -13.62 -17.57 13.67
C ILE A 187 -13.06 -17.38 15.08
N GLN A 188 -12.50 -16.20 15.32
CA GLN A 188 -11.91 -15.81 16.58
C GLN A 188 -12.67 -14.60 17.09
N VAL A 189 -13.12 -14.63 18.33
CA VAL A 189 -13.78 -13.51 19.00
C VAL A 189 -12.88 -13.04 20.13
N TRP A 190 -12.33 -11.86 19.97
CA TRP A 190 -11.36 -11.24 20.89
C TRP A 190 -12.04 -10.22 21.76
N ASP A 191 -11.88 -10.32 23.09
CA ASP A 191 -12.16 -9.26 24.04
C ASP A 191 -10.86 -8.67 24.61
N ARG A 192 -10.90 -7.97 25.74
CA ARG A 192 -9.71 -7.35 26.33
C ARG A 192 -8.77 -8.34 27.02
N LYS A 193 -9.22 -9.56 27.34
CA LYS A 193 -8.50 -10.52 28.16
C LYS A 193 -8.27 -11.86 27.47
N GLN A 194 -9.19 -12.26 26.60
CA GLN A 194 -9.22 -13.61 26.06
C GLN A 194 -9.82 -13.68 24.66
N THR A 195 -9.64 -14.84 24.04
CA THR A 195 -10.14 -15.16 22.70
C THR A 195 -10.94 -16.42 22.73
N TRP A 196 -12.15 -16.39 22.17
CA TRP A 196 -12.96 -17.57 21.87
C TRP A 196 -12.70 -18.02 20.44
N PHE A 197 -12.61 -19.33 20.27
CA PHE A 197 -12.34 -19.95 18.98
C PHE A 197 -13.55 -20.75 18.53
N TYR A 198 -13.93 -20.54 17.27
CA TYR A 198 -15.03 -21.24 16.62
C TYR A 198 -14.60 -21.70 15.24
N CYS A 199 -15.31 -22.73 14.72
CA CYS A 199 -15.17 -23.14 13.34
C CYS A 199 -16.54 -23.19 12.65
N GLN A 200 -16.52 -23.08 11.32
CA GLN A 200 -17.69 -23.20 10.46
C GLN A 200 -17.30 -24.00 9.20
N GLU A 201 -18.01 -25.10 8.93
CA GLU A 201 -17.83 -25.90 7.73
C GLU A 201 -18.85 -25.49 6.66
N GLY A 202 -18.34 -24.98 5.54
CA GLY A 202 -19.16 -24.50 4.43
C GLY A 202 -20.21 -23.48 4.87
N ASN A 203 -21.48 -23.78 4.69
CA ASN A 203 -22.63 -22.97 5.11
C ASN A 203 -23.29 -23.48 6.40
N GLY A 204 -22.62 -24.38 7.14
CA GLY A 204 -23.10 -24.93 8.41
C GLY A 204 -23.21 -23.92 9.53
N GLY A 205 -23.58 -24.38 10.71
CA GLY A 205 -23.56 -23.59 11.94
C GLY A 205 -22.15 -23.22 12.36
N ILE A 206 -22.03 -22.12 13.10
CA ILE A 206 -20.81 -21.78 13.82
C ILE A 206 -20.81 -22.65 15.08
N VAL A 207 -19.73 -23.34 15.37
CA VAL A 207 -19.58 -24.19 16.56
C VAL A 207 -18.26 -23.87 17.24
N PRO A 208 -18.16 -24.05 18.58
CA PRO A 208 -16.88 -23.93 19.27
C PRO A 208 -15.84 -24.85 18.65
N ASP A 209 -14.58 -24.40 18.63
CA ASP A 209 -13.47 -25.20 18.11
C ASP A 209 -12.88 -26.09 19.18
N ASP A 210 -13.31 -27.35 19.21
CA ASP A 210 -12.87 -28.35 20.20
C ASP A 210 -11.40 -28.76 20.03
N SER A 211 -10.77 -28.42 18.89
CA SER A 211 -9.35 -28.70 18.65
C SER A 211 -8.42 -27.77 19.43
N LEU A 212 -8.94 -26.67 19.95
CA LEU A 212 -8.19 -25.66 20.69
C LEU A 212 -8.64 -25.66 22.16
N SER A 213 -7.81 -26.19 23.04
CA SER A 213 -8.07 -26.22 24.50
C SER A 213 -6.97 -25.47 25.25
N PRO A 214 -7.28 -24.62 26.24
CA PRO A 214 -8.61 -24.20 26.66
C PRO A 214 -9.32 -23.29 25.65
N ASN A 215 -10.65 -23.27 25.65
CA ASN A 215 -11.47 -22.36 24.87
C ASN A 215 -12.59 -21.80 25.78
N PRO A 216 -12.59 -20.50 26.17
CA PRO A 216 -11.70 -19.43 25.67
C PRO A 216 -10.25 -19.56 26.17
N ARG A 217 -9.35 -18.87 25.49
CA ARG A 217 -7.92 -18.82 25.83
C ARG A 217 -7.53 -17.38 26.14
N PRO A 218 -6.78 -17.10 27.24
CA PRO A 218 -6.12 -15.81 27.44
C PRO A 218 -5.23 -15.42 26.27
N HIS A 219 -4.97 -14.12 26.09
CA HIS A 219 -4.18 -13.63 24.95
C HIS A 219 -2.75 -14.16 24.96
N ILE A 220 -2.16 -14.30 26.14
CA ILE A 220 -0.78 -14.71 26.35
C ILE A 220 -0.76 -15.99 27.20
N LEU A 221 -0.03 -16.97 26.72
CA LEU A 221 0.30 -18.20 27.43
C LEU A 221 1.79 -18.30 27.50
N TYR A 222 2.38 -18.46 28.69
CA TYR A 222 3.80 -18.58 28.85
C TYR A 222 4.15 -19.65 29.90
N GLN A 223 5.36 -20.17 29.79
CA GLN A 223 5.95 -21.07 30.78
C GLN A 223 7.10 -20.34 31.47
N LYS A 224 7.24 -20.50 32.77
CA LYS A 224 8.40 -19.98 33.52
C LYS A 224 9.51 -21.00 33.47
N ASP A 225 10.75 -20.53 33.31
CA ASP A 225 11.92 -21.38 33.35
C ASP A 225 11.96 -22.21 34.64
N GLY A 226 12.07 -23.54 34.48
CA GLY A 226 12.12 -24.48 35.61
C GLY A 226 10.78 -24.84 36.24
N ASP A 227 9.66 -24.43 35.69
CA ASP A 227 8.31 -24.78 36.14
C ASP A 227 7.53 -25.47 34.99
N GLU A 228 6.84 -26.58 35.31
CA GLU A 228 5.95 -27.28 34.38
C GLU A 228 4.58 -26.60 34.23
N GLY A 229 4.30 -25.54 34.99
CA GLY A 229 3.05 -24.81 34.98
C GLY A 229 2.89 -23.91 33.76
N THR A 230 1.68 -23.87 33.19
CA THR A 230 1.32 -22.86 32.17
C THR A 230 0.72 -21.65 32.86
N TYR A 231 1.29 -20.47 32.60
CA TYR A 231 0.85 -19.19 33.13
C TYR A 231 0.08 -18.42 32.05
N TYR A 232 -0.75 -17.49 32.51
CA TYR A 232 -1.66 -16.72 31.68
C TYR A 232 -1.47 -15.24 31.92
N ASP A 233 -1.50 -14.47 30.83
CA ASP A 233 -1.52 -13.01 30.88
C ASP A 233 -2.40 -12.44 29.75
N ASP A 234 -2.64 -11.14 29.76
CA ASP A 234 -3.36 -10.43 28.73
C ASP A 234 -2.73 -9.08 28.40
N TYR A 235 -3.04 -8.54 27.24
CA TYR A 235 -2.55 -7.22 26.85
C TYR A 235 -3.27 -6.05 27.54
N GLY A 236 -4.32 -6.30 28.34
CA GLY A 236 -5.20 -5.27 28.93
C GLY A 236 -6.07 -4.54 27.90
N MET A 237 -5.95 -4.92 26.63
CA MET A 237 -6.66 -4.35 25.49
C MET A 237 -6.90 -5.42 24.42
N ILE A 238 -7.77 -5.14 23.47
CA ILE A 238 -7.89 -5.97 22.27
C ILE A 238 -6.67 -5.68 21.38
N PRO A 239 -5.79 -6.66 21.09
CA PRO A 239 -4.51 -6.43 20.41
C PRO A 239 -4.65 -6.28 18.88
N PHE A 240 -5.70 -5.59 18.44
CA PHE A 240 -5.94 -5.29 17.01
C PHE A 240 -5.82 -3.79 16.77
N PHE A 241 -4.97 -3.43 15.85
CA PHE A 241 -4.66 -2.05 15.50
C PHE A 241 -5.06 -1.79 14.06
N ARG A 242 -5.87 -0.75 13.82
CA ARG A 242 -6.36 -0.40 12.48
C ARG A 242 -5.61 0.78 11.91
N LEU A 243 -5.09 0.62 10.69
CA LEU A 243 -4.63 1.71 9.84
C LEU A 243 -5.74 2.10 8.87
N ASN A 244 -6.06 3.38 8.76
CA ASN A 244 -7.10 3.90 7.88
C ASN A 244 -6.48 4.67 6.70
N ASN A 245 -7.04 4.47 5.51
CA ASN A 245 -6.74 5.32 4.36
C ASN A 245 -7.62 6.59 4.40
N GLY A 246 -7.35 7.46 5.39
CA GLY A 246 -8.11 8.67 5.65
C GLY A 246 -9.37 8.44 6.50
N LYS A 247 -10.01 9.54 6.95
CA LYS A 247 -11.19 9.52 7.83
C LYS A 247 -12.37 8.72 7.28
N LYS A 248 -12.58 8.74 5.97
CA LYS A 248 -13.71 8.08 5.30
C LYS A 248 -13.44 6.62 4.93
N ARG A 249 -12.22 6.14 5.12
CA ARG A 249 -11.81 4.75 4.82
C ARG A 249 -12.17 4.32 3.39
N PHE A 250 -11.85 5.17 2.41
CA PHE A 250 -12.05 4.83 1.01
C PHE A 250 -10.79 4.17 0.43
N SER A 251 -11.01 3.11 -0.36
CA SER A 251 -9.97 2.55 -1.24
C SER A 251 -9.44 3.63 -2.19
N GLY A 252 -8.13 3.60 -2.46
CA GLY A 252 -7.50 4.45 -3.48
C GLY A 252 -8.07 4.26 -4.88
N LEU A 253 -8.68 3.10 -5.15
CA LEU A 253 -9.36 2.82 -6.42
C LEU A 253 -10.53 3.77 -6.70
N LYS A 254 -11.17 4.31 -5.67
CA LYS A 254 -12.43 5.06 -5.80
C LYS A 254 -12.37 6.23 -6.77
N THR A 255 -11.25 6.90 -6.85
CA THR A 255 -11.05 8.10 -7.69
C THR A 255 -10.74 7.77 -9.15
N ILE A 256 -10.23 6.57 -9.43
CA ILE A 256 -9.69 6.22 -10.74
C ILE A 256 -10.38 5.01 -11.39
N LYS A 257 -11.29 4.32 -10.67
CA LYS A 257 -11.94 3.11 -11.18
C LYS A 257 -12.57 3.33 -12.56
N ALA A 258 -13.36 4.39 -12.71
CA ALA A 258 -14.06 4.68 -13.96
C ALA A 258 -13.09 4.95 -15.13
N LEU A 259 -11.93 5.54 -14.87
CA LEU A 259 -10.90 5.75 -15.89
C LEU A 259 -10.23 4.45 -16.32
N ILE A 260 -9.97 3.57 -15.36
CA ILE A 260 -9.40 2.24 -15.64
C ILE A 260 -10.41 1.41 -16.44
N ASP A 261 -11.68 1.43 -16.06
CA ASP A 261 -12.75 0.72 -16.78
C ASP A 261 -12.89 1.21 -18.23
N ASP A 262 -12.80 2.52 -18.45
CA ASP A 262 -12.88 3.12 -19.78
C ASP A 262 -11.65 2.77 -20.63
N TYR A 263 -10.44 2.86 -20.04
CA TYR A 263 -9.20 2.44 -20.69
C TYR A 263 -9.26 0.97 -21.13
N ASP A 264 -9.65 0.07 -20.24
CA ASP A 264 -9.77 -1.36 -20.52
C ASP A 264 -10.78 -1.63 -21.63
N LEU A 265 -11.93 -0.94 -21.62
CA LEU A 265 -13.00 -1.10 -22.63
C LEU A 265 -12.54 -0.62 -24.01
N ILE A 266 -11.86 0.53 -24.09
CA ILE A 266 -11.38 1.09 -25.36
C ILE A 266 -10.28 0.21 -25.95
N ASN A 267 -9.36 -0.27 -25.12
CA ASN A 267 -8.28 -1.18 -25.55
C ASN A 267 -8.86 -2.51 -26.04
N ALA A 268 -9.77 -3.12 -25.28
CA ALA A 268 -10.48 -4.34 -25.69
C ALA A 268 -11.24 -4.13 -27.01
N GLY A 269 -11.93 -3.00 -27.15
CA GLY A 269 -12.63 -2.64 -28.38
C GLY A 269 -11.70 -2.46 -29.58
N LEU A 270 -10.51 -1.90 -29.39
CA LEU A 270 -9.49 -1.81 -30.44
C LEU A 270 -9.02 -3.21 -30.85
N SER A 271 -8.68 -4.04 -29.89
CA SER A 271 -8.24 -5.42 -30.11
C SER A 271 -9.31 -6.25 -30.82
N ASN A 272 -10.58 -6.13 -30.41
CA ASN A 272 -11.70 -6.81 -31.04
C ASN A 272 -11.90 -6.35 -32.49
N ASN A 273 -11.82 -5.05 -32.77
CA ASN A 273 -11.96 -4.52 -34.13
C ASN A 273 -10.82 -5.00 -35.04
N ILE A 274 -9.58 -5.03 -34.55
CA ILE A 274 -8.45 -5.56 -35.33
C ILE A 274 -8.68 -7.04 -35.65
N GLN A 275 -9.20 -7.82 -34.71
CA GLN A 275 -9.52 -9.23 -34.91
C GLN A 275 -10.64 -9.42 -35.95
N ASP A 276 -11.74 -8.65 -35.80
CA ASP A 276 -12.95 -8.77 -36.64
C ASP A 276 -12.73 -8.19 -38.05
N THR A 277 -11.87 -7.16 -38.22
CA THR A 277 -11.58 -6.56 -39.55
C THR A 277 -10.71 -7.43 -40.45
N ASN A 278 -10.15 -8.52 -39.93
CA ASN A 278 -9.56 -9.54 -40.78
C ASN A 278 -10.62 -10.23 -41.70
N GLU A 279 -11.91 -10.04 -41.42
CA GLU A 279 -13.00 -10.48 -42.29
C GLU A 279 -13.42 -9.32 -43.21
N ALA A 280 -12.94 -9.36 -44.44
CA ALA A 280 -13.35 -8.41 -45.49
C ALA A 280 -14.83 -8.55 -45.80
N LEU A 281 -15.58 -7.42 -45.90
CA LEU A 281 -16.94 -7.43 -46.39
C LEU A 281 -16.92 -7.49 -47.92
N TYR A 282 -17.34 -8.62 -48.48
CA TYR A 282 -17.46 -8.81 -49.91
C TYR A 282 -18.86 -8.34 -50.39
N VAL A 283 -18.93 -7.29 -51.17
CA VAL A 283 -20.14 -6.84 -51.83
C VAL A 283 -20.14 -7.40 -53.24
N VAL A 284 -20.94 -8.43 -53.48
CA VAL A 284 -21.04 -9.10 -54.77
C VAL A 284 -22.28 -8.58 -55.51
N LYS A 285 -22.09 -8.11 -56.74
CA LYS A 285 -23.18 -7.71 -57.64
C LYS A 285 -23.18 -8.66 -58.86
N GLY A 286 -24.41 -9.04 -59.32
CA GLY A 286 -24.57 -9.86 -60.51
C GLY A 286 -24.09 -11.32 -60.31
N PHE A 287 -24.31 -11.90 -59.14
CA PHE A 287 -24.06 -13.31 -58.88
C PHE A 287 -25.26 -14.16 -59.37
N GLN A 288 -25.03 -15.11 -60.28
CA GLN A 288 -26.06 -16.01 -60.83
C GLN A 288 -26.26 -17.28 -59.97
N GLY A 289 -25.78 -17.39 -58.81
CA GLY A 289 -25.94 -18.59 -57.95
C GLY A 289 -27.08 -18.45 -56.97
N ASP A 290 -27.81 -19.51 -56.73
CA ASP A 290 -28.93 -19.56 -55.80
C ASP A 290 -28.46 -19.77 -54.32
N ASN A 291 -27.19 -19.99 -54.11
CA ASN A 291 -26.66 -20.37 -52.77
C ASN A 291 -25.54 -19.41 -52.28
N LEU A 292 -25.90 -18.50 -51.36
CA LEU A 292 -24.98 -17.57 -50.73
C LEU A 292 -23.94 -18.28 -49.86
N ASP A 293 -24.27 -19.43 -49.27
CA ASP A 293 -23.31 -20.18 -48.44
C ASP A 293 -22.19 -20.80 -49.25
N GLU A 294 -22.52 -21.29 -50.48
CA GLU A 294 -21.54 -21.79 -51.43
C GLU A 294 -20.63 -20.65 -51.95
N LEU A 295 -21.22 -19.47 -52.19
CA LEU A 295 -20.50 -18.27 -52.54
C LEU A 295 -19.46 -17.92 -51.44
N MET A 296 -19.89 -17.86 -50.17
CA MET A 296 -19.02 -17.57 -49.05
C MET A 296 -17.96 -18.63 -48.84
N LEU A 297 -18.29 -19.91 -49.05
CA LEU A 297 -17.32 -20.99 -49.00
C LEU A 297 -16.25 -20.85 -50.09
N ASN A 298 -16.67 -20.51 -51.31
CA ASN A 298 -15.73 -20.31 -52.43
C ASN A 298 -14.84 -19.09 -52.22
N ILE A 299 -15.34 -17.98 -51.67
CA ILE A 299 -14.55 -16.82 -51.25
C ILE A 299 -13.48 -17.23 -50.25
N LYS A 300 -13.88 -17.94 -49.20
CA LYS A 300 -13.00 -18.32 -48.09
C LYS A 300 -11.96 -19.38 -48.47
N THR A 301 -12.34 -20.38 -49.26
CA THR A 301 -11.52 -21.55 -49.55
C THR A 301 -10.78 -21.47 -50.88
N LYS A 302 -11.49 -21.11 -51.99
CA LYS A 302 -10.96 -21.12 -53.34
C LYS A 302 -10.43 -19.76 -53.79
N LYS A 303 -10.77 -18.66 -53.09
CA LYS A 303 -10.36 -17.28 -53.35
C LYS A 303 -10.66 -16.79 -54.79
N HIS A 304 -11.66 -17.37 -55.44
CA HIS A 304 -12.13 -16.90 -56.73
C HIS A 304 -13.68 -17.11 -56.87
N ILE A 305 -14.30 -16.24 -57.58
CA ILE A 305 -15.75 -16.25 -57.82
C ILE A 305 -16.01 -15.90 -59.28
N GLY A 306 -16.95 -16.61 -59.87
CA GLY A 306 -17.52 -16.23 -61.15
C GLY A 306 -18.63 -15.18 -60.98
N VAL A 307 -18.58 -14.08 -61.73
CA VAL A 307 -19.60 -13.05 -61.81
C VAL A 307 -20.04 -12.92 -63.28
N ASP A 308 -21.27 -12.40 -63.51
CA ASP A 308 -21.74 -12.11 -64.87
C ASP A 308 -20.98 -10.99 -65.55
N GLU A 309 -21.25 -10.76 -66.88
CA GLU A 309 -20.55 -9.74 -67.70
C GLU A 309 -20.63 -8.33 -67.06
N ASP A 310 -21.72 -8.01 -66.35
CA ASP A 310 -21.91 -6.75 -65.60
C ASP A 310 -21.70 -6.89 -64.12
N GLY A 311 -21.20 -8.04 -63.60
CA GLY A 311 -21.02 -8.33 -62.20
C GLY A 311 -19.70 -7.75 -61.66
N SER A 312 -19.69 -7.37 -60.40
CA SER A 312 -18.51 -6.88 -59.70
C SER A 312 -18.41 -7.39 -58.27
N ILE A 313 -17.22 -7.48 -57.75
CA ILE A 313 -16.97 -7.74 -56.36
C ILE A 313 -16.20 -6.55 -55.78
N ASP A 314 -16.82 -5.86 -54.86
CA ASP A 314 -16.17 -4.80 -54.09
C ASP A 314 -15.78 -5.36 -52.73
N ILE A 315 -14.53 -5.23 -52.37
CA ILE A 315 -14.03 -5.55 -51.04
C ILE A 315 -14.07 -4.26 -50.23
N LYS A 316 -14.90 -4.23 -49.22
CA LYS A 316 -14.98 -3.10 -48.29
C LYS A 316 -14.34 -3.49 -46.96
N THR A 317 -13.40 -2.71 -46.54
CA THR A 317 -12.85 -2.77 -45.20
C THR A 317 -13.51 -1.69 -44.34
N VAL A 318 -13.78 -2.02 -43.09
CA VAL A 318 -14.27 -1.04 -42.11
C VAL A 318 -13.09 -0.27 -41.58
N ASP A 319 -13.06 1.04 -41.76
CA ASP A 319 -12.01 1.88 -41.17
C ASP A 319 -12.14 1.89 -39.65
N ILE A 320 -11.09 1.44 -38.99
CA ILE A 320 -10.99 1.49 -37.54
C ILE A 320 -10.47 2.87 -37.16
N PRO A 321 -11.14 3.62 -36.23
CA PRO A 321 -10.65 4.92 -35.78
C PRO A 321 -9.47 4.77 -34.79
N VAL A 322 -8.34 4.22 -35.27
CA VAL A 322 -7.17 3.88 -34.46
C VAL A 322 -6.60 5.10 -33.74
N GLU A 323 -6.43 6.22 -34.47
CA GLU A 323 -5.87 7.44 -33.90
C GLU A 323 -6.75 8.05 -32.79
N ALA A 324 -8.08 8.06 -32.97
CA ALA A 324 -8.99 8.55 -31.95
C ALA A 324 -8.94 7.70 -30.68
N ARG A 325 -8.84 6.36 -30.82
CA ARG A 325 -8.73 5.44 -29.70
C ARG A 325 -7.39 5.57 -28.99
N LYS A 326 -6.29 5.66 -29.72
CA LYS A 326 -4.97 5.87 -29.19
C LYS A 326 -4.90 7.17 -28.38
N THR A 327 -5.36 8.28 -28.96
CA THR A 327 -5.42 9.57 -28.27
C THR A 327 -6.25 9.49 -26.98
N LYS A 328 -7.39 8.79 -27.02
CA LYS A 328 -8.25 8.63 -25.82
C LYS A 328 -7.53 7.81 -24.74
N MET A 329 -6.85 6.72 -25.10
CA MET A 329 -6.07 5.89 -24.16
C MET A 329 -4.93 6.69 -23.54
N GLU A 330 -4.21 7.51 -24.29
CA GLU A 330 -3.15 8.38 -23.78
C GLU A 330 -3.70 9.41 -22.78
N VAL A 331 -4.88 9.98 -23.04
CA VAL A 331 -5.56 10.91 -22.12
C VAL A 331 -6.00 10.20 -20.86
N ASP A 332 -6.57 8.99 -20.95
CA ASP A 332 -7.03 8.21 -19.79
C ASP A 332 -5.84 7.78 -18.93
N GLU A 333 -4.77 7.29 -19.51
CA GLU A 333 -3.55 6.94 -18.79
C GLU A 333 -3.00 8.15 -18.02
N LYS A 334 -2.86 9.30 -18.69
CA LYS A 334 -2.42 10.55 -18.05
C LYS A 334 -3.33 10.94 -16.88
N ASN A 335 -4.65 10.79 -17.02
CA ASN A 335 -5.61 11.10 -15.98
C ASN A 335 -5.59 10.06 -14.85
N ILE A 336 -5.36 8.77 -15.13
CA ILE A 336 -5.18 7.72 -14.13
C ILE A 336 -3.99 8.07 -13.20
N PHE A 337 -2.83 8.41 -13.76
CA PHE A 337 -1.68 8.84 -12.96
C PHE A 337 -1.94 10.16 -12.23
N ARG A 338 -2.57 11.14 -12.86
CA ARG A 338 -2.88 12.44 -12.26
C ARG A 338 -3.84 12.31 -11.07
N PHE A 339 -4.98 11.63 -11.25
CA PHE A 339 -6.01 11.49 -10.21
C PHE A 339 -5.71 10.37 -9.21
N GLY A 340 -4.88 9.40 -9.62
CA GLY A 340 -4.30 8.38 -8.75
C GLY A 340 -3.11 8.90 -7.94
N GLN A 341 -2.63 10.10 -8.26
CA GLN A 341 -1.46 10.73 -7.63
C GLN A 341 -0.22 9.82 -7.67
N GLY A 342 0.02 9.18 -8.82
CA GLY A 342 1.19 8.35 -9.06
C GLY A 342 2.21 9.04 -9.97
N VAL A 343 3.35 8.41 -10.14
CA VAL A 343 4.42 8.86 -11.03
C VAL A 343 4.36 8.06 -12.33
N ASN A 344 4.18 8.77 -13.46
CA ASN A 344 4.37 8.15 -14.78
C ASN A 344 5.83 8.28 -15.18
N THR A 345 6.60 7.20 -15.04
CA THR A 345 8.03 7.16 -15.35
C THR A 345 8.31 7.23 -16.85
N GLU A 346 7.36 6.87 -17.72
CA GLU A 346 7.55 6.99 -19.18
C GLU A 346 7.63 8.44 -19.61
N ALA A 347 6.83 9.32 -18.99
CA ALA A 347 6.90 10.75 -19.25
C ALA A 347 8.26 11.38 -18.87
N LEU A 348 9.03 10.72 -17.98
CA LEU A 348 10.38 11.17 -17.61
C LEU A 348 11.44 10.76 -18.63
N LYS A 349 11.22 9.70 -19.40
CA LYS A 349 12.18 9.23 -20.42
C LYS A 349 12.26 10.15 -21.64
N ASP A 350 11.18 10.87 -21.93
CA ASP A 350 11.09 11.75 -23.11
C ASP A 350 11.77 13.12 -22.91
N THR A 351 12.24 13.43 -21.70
CA THR A 351 12.95 14.67 -21.43
C THR A 351 14.45 14.46 -21.54
N SER A 352 15.07 15.06 -22.53
CA SER A 352 16.53 14.98 -22.81
C SER A 352 17.44 15.58 -21.74
N ALA A 353 16.89 16.14 -20.68
CA ALA A 353 17.60 16.64 -19.50
C ALA A 353 16.71 16.40 -18.26
N THR A 354 16.75 15.20 -17.71
CA THR A 354 16.07 14.89 -16.44
C THR A 354 16.89 15.50 -15.31
N THR A 355 16.62 16.73 -14.97
CA THR A 355 17.24 17.40 -13.80
C THR A 355 16.60 16.88 -12.51
N SER A 356 17.32 16.93 -11.39
CA SER A 356 16.79 16.57 -10.07
C SER A 356 15.49 17.36 -9.74
N ILE A 357 15.35 18.58 -10.22
CA ILE A 357 14.14 19.39 -10.08
C ILE A 357 12.96 18.80 -10.85
N ALA A 358 13.18 18.31 -12.07
CA ALA A 358 12.12 17.67 -12.87
C ALA A 358 11.66 16.36 -12.22
N ILE A 359 12.58 15.56 -11.70
CA ILE A 359 12.28 14.32 -10.95
C ILE A 359 11.49 14.65 -9.69
N LYS A 360 11.96 15.59 -8.86
CA LYS A 360 11.23 16.03 -7.66
C LYS A 360 9.83 16.55 -7.99
N SER A 361 9.68 17.32 -9.07
CA SER A 361 8.37 17.80 -9.53
C SER A 361 7.45 16.66 -9.96
N ALA A 362 7.98 15.60 -10.58
CA ALA A 362 7.19 14.42 -10.95
C ALA A 362 6.69 13.64 -9.73
N TYR A 363 7.47 13.60 -8.65
CA TYR A 363 7.10 12.93 -7.40
C TYR A 363 6.19 13.77 -6.48
N ALA A 364 6.02 15.07 -6.74
CA ALA A 364 5.26 15.97 -5.86
C ALA A 364 3.82 15.49 -5.57
N ASN A 365 3.13 14.88 -6.55
CA ASN A 365 1.80 14.34 -6.34
C ASN A 365 1.81 13.10 -5.45
N LEU A 366 2.81 12.24 -5.62
CA LEU A 366 2.99 11.04 -4.79
C LEU A 366 3.36 11.41 -3.36
N ASP A 367 4.20 12.42 -3.18
CA ASP A 367 4.53 13.02 -1.88
C ASP A 367 3.27 13.49 -1.15
N LEU A 368 2.46 14.32 -1.82
CA LEU A 368 1.21 14.81 -1.26
C LEU A 368 0.26 13.67 -0.86
N LYS A 369 0.23 12.59 -1.64
CA LYS A 369 -0.56 11.40 -1.33
C LYS A 369 -0.05 10.69 -0.08
N CYS A 370 1.27 10.56 0.06
CA CYS A 370 1.91 9.97 1.23
C CYS A 370 1.73 10.85 2.47
N ASP A 371 1.85 12.18 2.34
CA ASP A 371 1.57 13.14 3.41
C ASP A 371 0.13 13.00 3.93
N GLY A 372 -0.81 12.70 3.06
CA GLY A 372 -2.20 12.42 3.45
C GLY A 372 -2.38 11.16 4.30
N LEU A 373 -1.55 10.15 4.12
CA LEU A 373 -1.59 8.88 4.88
C LEU A 373 -0.74 8.94 6.15
N GLN A 374 0.36 9.67 6.15
CA GLN A 374 1.34 9.72 7.23
C GLN A 374 0.74 10.02 8.62
N PRO A 375 -0.19 10.98 8.81
CA PRO A 375 -0.80 11.21 10.13
C PRO A 375 -1.55 9.99 10.69
N PHE A 376 -2.17 9.18 9.83
CA PHE A 376 -2.85 7.95 10.23
C PHE A 376 -1.85 6.86 10.57
N LEU A 377 -0.75 6.76 9.83
CA LEU A 377 0.35 5.85 10.11
C LEU A 377 1.02 6.19 11.44
N LEU A 378 1.28 7.47 11.71
CA LEU A 378 1.82 7.93 13.01
C LEU A 378 0.90 7.55 14.18
N GLN A 379 -0.42 7.76 14.05
CA GLN A 379 -1.37 7.36 15.08
C GLN A 379 -1.40 5.84 15.28
N PHE A 380 -1.28 5.08 14.21
CA PHE A 380 -1.18 3.64 14.24
C PHE A 380 0.11 3.19 14.96
N MET A 381 1.26 3.70 14.57
CA MET A 381 2.55 3.37 15.17
C MET A 381 2.61 3.68 16.67
N ARG A 382 2.04 4.81 17.10
CA ARG A 382 1.94 5.16 18.53
C ARG A 382 1.15 4.13 19.34
N LYS A 383 0.15 3.48 18.75
CA LYS A 383 -0.62 2.42 19.43
C LYS A 383 0.22 1.15 19.58
N LEU A 384 0.99 0.76 18.56
CA LEU A 384 1.93 -0.36 18.65
C LEU A 384 3.03 -0.08 19.67
N LEU A 385 3.62 1.11 19.60
CA LEU A 385 4.68 1.54 20.50
C LEU A 385 4.26 1.44 21.97
N LYS A 386 3.02 1.78 22.30
CA LYS A 386 2.52 1.65 23.67
C LYS A 386 2.61 0.22 24.21
N LEU A 387 2.36 -0.76 23.35
CA LEU A 387 2.44 -2.17 23.73
C LEU A 387 3.90 -2.60 23.90
N VAL A 388 4.75 -2.22 22.95
CA VAL A 388 6.19 -2.55 22.96
C VAL A 388 6.90 -1.90 24.16
N LEU A 389 6.64 -0.62 24.43
CA LEU A 389 7.23 0.06 25.61
C LEU A 389 6.79 -0.59 26.91
N LYS A 390 5.51 -1.03 27.02
CA LYS A 390 5.07 -1.77 28.20
C LYS A 390 5.90 -3.04 28.39
N GLU A 391 6.13 -3.80 27.34
CA GLU A 391 6.92 -5.04 27.40
C GLU A 391 8.40 -4.77 27.75
N ILE A 392 9.02 -3.77 27.13
CA ILE A 392 10.42 -3.38 27.43
C ILE A 392 10.52 -2.97 28.92
N ASN A 393 9.62 -2.11 29.40
CA ASN A 393 9.61 -1.66 30.78
C ASN A 393 9.41 -2.81 31.78
N ASP A 394 8.44 -3.72 31.47
CA ASP A 394 8.17 -4.88 32.33
C ASP A 394 9.35 -5.87 32.35
N THR A 395 10.08 -6.02 31.24
CA THR A 395 11.19 -6.96 31.13
C THR A 395 12.50 -6.40 31.73
N GLN A 396 12.76 -5.11 31.52
CA GLN A 396 14.04 -4.48 31.92
C GLN A 396 13.94 -3.70 33.22
N GLY A 397 12.73 -3.50 33.76
CA GLY A 397 12.50 -2.68 34.95
C GLY A 397 12.74 -1.18 34.73
N THR A 398 12.51 -0.72 33.50
CA THR A 398 12.63 0.69 33.08
C THR A 398 11.27 1.40 33.09
N ASP A 399 11.27 2.71 32.83
CA ASP A 399 10.04 3.52 32.80
C ASP A 399 10.06 4.46 31.56
N TYR A 400 10.30 3.90 30.39
CA TYR A 400 10.28 4.64 29.13
C TYR A 400 8.86 5.07 28.76
N GLU A 401 8.73 6.30 28.25
CA GLU A 401 7.47 6.88 27.84
C GLU A 401 7.40 7.08 26.33
N GLN A 402 6.20 7.25 25.78
CA GLN A 402 6.00 7.54 24.34
C GLN A 402 6.66 8.85 23.88
N LYS A 403 6.95 9.79 24.80
CA LYS A 403 7.65 11.05 24.50
C LYS A 403 9.12 10.84 24.16
N ASP A 404 9.71 9.73 24.63
CA ASP A 404 11.12 9.38 24.44
C ASP A 404 11.36 8.78 23.04
N VAL A 405 10.29 8.64 22.23
CA VAL A 405 10.32 8.02 20.90
C VAL A 405 9.66 8.95 19.88
N TYR A 406 10.33 9.15 18.76
CA TYR A 406 9.81 9.88 17.61
C TYR A 406 9.84 9.01 16.35
N PHE A 407 9.02 9.39 15.37
CA PHE A 407 8.89 8.66 14.12
C PHE A 407 9.36 9.55 12.98
N ASP A 408 10.25 9.00 12.16
CA ASP A 408 10.85 9.67 11.03
C ASP A 408 10.60 8.83 9.76
N PHE A 409 9.57 9.20 9.02
CA PHE A 409 9.26 8.59 7.73
C PHE A 409 9.84 9.46 6.61
N GLU A 410 11.17 9.57 6.57
CA GLU A 410 11.85 10.17 5.43
C GLU A 410 11.57 9.36 4.17
N ARG A 411 11.41 10.05 3.07
CA ARG A 411 11.16 9.44 1.75
C ARG A 411 12.26 9.85 0.80
N GLU A 412 12.88 8.86 0.19
CA GLU A 412 13.95 9.10 -0.76
C GLU A 412 13.46 8.85 -2.20
N ILE A 413 13.70 9.83 -3.05
CA ILE A 413 13.51 9.68 -4.48
C ILE A 413 14.75 8.99 -5.02
N ILE A 414 14.58 7.84 -5.69
CA ILE A 414 15.67 7.17 -6.39
C ILE A 414 16.12 8.09 -7.52
N THR A 415 17.14 8.89 -7.24
CA THR A 415 17.85 9.71 -8.22
C THR A 415 19.08 8.97 -8.70
N ASN A 416 19.62 9.36 -9.88
CA ASN A 416 20.86 8.82 -10.39
C ASN A 416 22.00 9.07 -9.38
N ALA A 417 22.89 8.09 -9.15
CA ALA A 417 24.00 8.20 -8.20
C ALA A 417 24.87 9.45 -8.42
N GLN A 418 24.98 9.91 -9.66
CA GLN A 418 25.70 11.12 -10.03
C GLN A 418 24.99 12.40 -9.57
N GLU A 419 23.66 12.41 -9.55
CA GLU A 419 22.84 13.54 -9.07
C GLU A 419 22.77 13.57 -7.53
N ASN A 420 22.75 12.40 -6.87
CA ASN A 420 22.84 12.32 -5.41
C ASN A 420 24.17 12.89 -4.93
N ALA A 421 25.29 12.52 -5.57
CA ALA A 421 26.59 13.09 -5.26
C ALA A 421 26.64 14.62 -5.46
N GLN A 422 25.89 15.13 -6.46
CA GLN A 422 25.81 16.57 -6.72
C GLN A 422 24.91 17.31 -5.71
N ILE A 423 23.82 16.68 -5.27
CA ILE A 423 22.96 17.18 -4.19
C ILE A 423 23.74 17.22 -2.87
N ASP A 424 24.48 16.17 -2.57
CA ASP A 424 25.30 16.10 -1.35
C ASP A 424 26.44 17.13 -1.39
N LEU A 425 27.02 17.36 -2.56
CA LEU A 425 28.00 18.44 -2.73
C LEU A 425 27.36 19.82 -2.50
N VAL A 426 26.17 20.06 -3.01
CA VAL A 426 25.46 21.35 -2.80
C VAL A 426 25.09 21.51 -1.33
N LYS A 427 24.58 20.47 -0.64
CA LYS A 427 24.30 20.49 0.80
C LYS A 427 25.56 20.78 1.61
N ALA A 428 26.67 20.13 1.27
CA ALA A 428 27.96 20.37 1.93
C ALA A 428 28.45 21.81 1.71
N GLN A 429 28.26 22.38 0.49
CA GLN A 429 28.58 23.78 0.19
C GLN A 429 27.68 24.76 0.95
N GLU A 430 26.38 24.48 1.06
CA GLU A 430 25.45 25.30 1.85
C GLU A 430 25.84 25.27 3.34
N GLN A 431 26.15 24.11 3.88
CA GLN A 431 26.61 23.94 5.25
C GLN A 431 27.93 24.69 5.49
N GLN A 432 28.90 24.54 4.58
CA GLN A 432 30.15 25.28 4.62
C GLN A 432 29.93 26.80 4.56
N THR A 433 29.02 27.25 3.70
CA THR A 433 28.67 28.69 3.58
C THR A 433 28.02 29.20 4.86
N LYS A 434 27.11 28.41 5.48
CA LYS A 434 26.49 28.74 6.76
C LYS A 434 27.53 28.86 7.88
N ILE A 435 28.42 27.91 8.00
CA ILE A 435 29.52 27.91 8.98
C ILE A 435 30.46 29.10 8.74
N THR A 436 30.86 29.36 7.50
CA THR A 436 31.71 30.48 7.13
C THR A 436 31.04 31.85 7.48
N THR A 437 29.74 31.95 7.27
CA THR A 437 28.96 33.17 7.60
C THR A 437 28.93 33.37 9.12
N LEU A 438 28.71 32.32 9.91
CA LEU A 438 28.73 32.34 11.37
C LEU A 438 30.11 32.74 11.90
N LEU A 439 31.21 32.18 11.35
CA LEU A 439 32.57 32.55 11.71
C LEU A 439 32.92 34.02 11.35
N ASN A 440 32.47 34.50 10.20
CA ASN A 440 32.68 35.91 9.78
C ASN A 440 31.90 36.90 10.65
N THR A 441 30.80 36.48 11.28
CA THR A 441 29.99 37.26 12.19
C THR A 441 30.35 37.05 13.68
N ALA A 442 31.36 36.26 13.96
CA ALA A 442 31.79 35.87 15.33
C ALA A 442 32.12 37.11 16.19
N SER A 443 32.71 38.16 15.60
CA SER A 443 33.03 39.42 16.30
C SER A 443 31.79 40.17 16.78
N LEU A 444 30.63 39.92 16.16
CA LEU A 444 29.36 40.54 16.54
C LEU A 444 28.56 39.67 17.51
N LEU A 445 28.63 38.37 17.36
CA LEU A 445 27.85 37.40 18.12
C LEU A 445 28.56 36.98 19.46
N GLY A 446 29.88 37.15 19.54
CA GLY A 446 30.68 36.61 20.63
C GLY A 446 31.04 35.14 20.41
N GLN A 447 32.17 34.72 21.04
CA GLN A 447 32.74 33.40 20.79
C GLN A 447 31.84 32.23 21.23
N GLU A 448 31.21 32.38 22.40
CA GLU A 448 30.37 31.32 22.98
C GLU A 448 29.14 31.05 22.13
N LEU A 449 28.40 32.10 21.74
CA LEU A 449 27.21 31.96 20.88
C LEU A 449 27.57 31.49 19.47
N THR A 450 28.70 31.90 18.94
CA THR A 450 29.20 31.43 17.64
C THR A 450 29.52 29.95 17.68
N ALA A 451 30.20 29.47 18.73
CA ALA A 451 30.53 28.06 18.92
C ALA A 451 29.23 27.21 19.04
N GLN A 452 28.27 27.70 19.80
CA GLN A 452 26.97 27.04 19.94
C GLN A 452 26.24 26.91 18.58
N LEU A 453 26.16 28.00 17.81
CA LEU A 453 25.52 28.00 16.47
C LEU A 453 26.28 27.16 15.44
N VAL A 454 27.61 27.06 15.55
CA VAL A 454 28.42 26.20 14.69
C VAL A 454 28.20 24.71 15.06
N CYS A 455 28.15 24.37 16.36
CA CYS A 455 27.81 23.02 16.81
C CYS A 455 26.39 22.64 16.31
N GLU A 456 25.40 23.51 16.46
CA GLU A 456 24.04 23.30 15.92
C GLU A 456 24.04 23.10 14.40
N ALA A 457 24.84 23.88 13.66
CA ALA A 457 24.97 23.72 12.20
C ALA A 457 25.67 22.43 11.76
N LEU A 458 26.42 21.79 12.66
CA LEU A 458 27.12 20.51 12.44
C LEU A 458 26.41 19.31 13.08
N ASP A 459 25.21 19.50 13.65
CA ASP A 459 24.47 18.49 14.42
C ASP A 459 25.30 17.90 15.59
N LEU A 460 26.12 18.72 16.23
CA LEU A 460 26.93 18.35 17.37
C LEU A 460 26.36 18.97 18.66
N ASP A 461 26.38 18.20 19.75
CA ASP A 461 25.95 18.72 21.05
C ASP A 461 27.03 19.67 21.62
N TYR A 462 26.60 20.93 21.81
CA TYR A 462 27.49 21.96 22.36
C TYR A 462 27.91 21.66 23.82
N ASP A 463 27.03 21.07 24.63
CA ASP A 463 27.30 20.78 26.03
C ASP A 463 28.34 19.71 26.19
N ASP A 464 28.47 18.77 25.25
CA ASP A 464 29.53 17.75 25.22
C ASP A 464 30.90 18.28 24.76
N LEU A 465 30.87 19.40 24.02
CA LEU A 465 32.08 19.97 23.39
C LEU A 465 32.59 21.23 24.09
N LYS A 466 31.79 21.93 24.88
CA LYS A 466 32.15 23.22 25.53
C LYS A 466 33.42 23.20 26.31
N ASP A 467 33.77 22.09 27.01
CA ASP A 467 34.97 21.92 27.80
C ASP A 467 36.22 21.64 26.95
N LYS A 468 36.03 21.26 25.67
CA LYS A 468 37.07 20.97 24.69
C LYS A 468 37.36 22.13 23.75
N LEU A 469 36.47 23.15 23.73
CA LEU A 469 36.65 24.33 22.90
C LEU A 469 37.66 25.29 23.52
N PRO A 470 38.50 26.00 22.71
CA PRO A 470 39.50 26.94 23.23
C PRO A 470 38.82 28.08 23.99
N LYS A 471 39.28 28.34 25.23
CA LYS A 471 38.80 29.46 26.05
C LYS A 471 39.27 30.79 25.47
N ALA A 472 38.50 31.85 25.74
CA ALA A 472 38.58 33.18 25.12
C ALA A 472 39.91 33.95 25.24
N GLU A 473 40.98 33.40 25.84
CA GLU A 473 42.28 34.03 25.99
C GLU A 473 43.38 33.53 25.03
N GLU A 474 43.10 32.53 24.20
CA GLU A 474 44.05 32.06 23.18
C GLU A 474 43.50 32.41 21.76
N GLU A 475 44.20 33.34 21.06
CA GLU A 475 43.93 33.56 19.62
C GLU A 475 44.04 32.20 18.88
N PRO A 476 43.04 31.82 18.07
CA PRO A 476 43.07 30.55 17.34
C PRO A 476 44.27 30.55 16.38
N THR A 477 45.28 29.76 16.67
CA THR A 477 46.41 29.57 15.76
C THR A 477 45.91 28.95 14.47
N ALA A 478 46.42 29.41 13.31
CA ALA A 478 46.09 28.94 11.97
C ALA A 478 46.13 27.38 11.82
N ALA A 479 46.78 26.68 12.73
CA ALA A 479 46.84 25.22 12.81
C ALA A 479 45.55 24.56 13.29
N ALA A 480 44.74 25.19 14.15
CA ALA A 480 43.47 24.66 14.64
C ALA A 480 42.36 24.78 13.53
N LEU A 481 42.42 25.84 12.71
CA LEU A 481 41.54 26.02 11.55
C LEU A 481 41.85 25.03 10.42
N THR A 482 43.10 24.60 10.26
CA THR A 482 43.51 23.59 9.27
C THR A 482 43.09 22.17 9.68
N ALA A 483 43.00 21.87 10.97
CA ALA A 483 42.55 20.58 11.49
C ALA A 483 41.02 20.35 11.32
N LEU A 484 40.22 21.42 11.29
CA LEU A 484 38.78 21.37 11.05
C LEU A 484 38.40 21.47 9.55
N GLY A 485 39.31 21.94 8.70
CA GLY A 485 39.10 22.19 7.27
C GLY A 485 39.80 21.27 6.28
N GLY A 486 40.36 20.16 6.76
CA GLY A 486 41.28 19.31 5.98
C GLY A 486 40.63 18.38 4.97
N ILE A 487 39.98 18.92 3.94
CA ILE A 487 39.89 18.25 2.64
C ILE A 487 40.30 19.27 1.58
N GLN A 488 41.55 19.25 1.18
CA GLN A 488 41.98 19.89 -0.08
C GLN A 488 41.53 19.01 -1.23
N PRO A 489 40.94 19.58 -2.28
CA PRO A 489 40.78 18.87 -3.53
C PRO A 489 42.15 18.74 -4.18
N GLU A 490 42.66 17.52 -4.33
CA GLU A 490 43.80 17.23 -5.23
C GLU A 490 43.40 17.66 -6.64
N GLY A 491 44.09 18.69 -7.11
CA GLY A 491 44.05 19.07 -8.51
C GLY A 491 44.93 18.13 -9.30
N ASP A 492 44.33 17.26 -10.09
CA ASP A 492 45.01 16.61 -11.21
C ASP A 492 44.90 17.49 -12.45
N GLY A 493 46.09 18.06 -12.79
CA GLY A 493 46.34 18.55 -14.13
C GLY A 493 46.61 17.40 -15.08
N ILE A 494 45.93 17.38 -16.15
CA ILE A 494 46.28 17.30 -17.58
C ILE A 494 45.01 17.03 -18.37
#